data_f2d1312cc66d154785582cdca9cf8317
#
_entry.id   f2d1312cc66d154785582cdca9cf8317
#
_cell.length_a   1.000
_cell.length_b   1.000
_cell.length_c   1.000
_cell.angle_alpha   90.00
_cell.angle_beta   90.00
_cell.angle_gamma   90.00
#
_symmetry.space_group_name_H-M   'P 1'
#
loop_
_entity.id
_entity.type
_entity.pdbx_description
1 polymer ?
#
loop_
_entity_poly.entity_id
_entity_poly.type
_entity_poly.pdbx_seq_one_letter_code
_entity_poly.pdbx_strand_id
1 'polypeptide(L)'
;LDSTTQASIVQLMTEIGLRYNTAMLFISHDLGLIANTCDRVMVMYAGEVVEEGQVTDVFANARHPYTQGLLRCIPLPTADKDVRPVLPIPGRIPQPGERPIGCGFGPRCFGFSEGVCDQPGLPLSNTNENASKRVRCARWADVEDSNPDLPAAQPPSEVGEESFRVEGLKKYYPIADGSLRSFFGRT
;
A
#
# COMPACT_ATOMS: atom_id res chain seq x y z
N LEU A 1 17.51 6.32 -1.10
CA LEU A 1 17.39 7.77 -0.87
C LEU A 1 16.86 7.97 0.53
N ASP A 2 17.42 8.94 1.25
CA ASP A 2 16.83 9.36 2.52
C ASP A 2 15.52 10.12 2.27
N SER A 3 14.68 10.23 3.29
CA SER A 3 13.36 10.85 3.19
C SER A 3 13.43 12.33 2.78
N THR A 4 14.47 13.03 3.17
CA THR A 4 14.68 14.44 2.85
C THR A 4 15.00 14.65 1.37
N THR A 5 15.91 13.83 0.83
CA THR A 5 16.25 13.84 -0.59
C THR A 5 15.05 13.44 -1.46
N GLN A 6 14.28 12.43 -1.02
CA GLN A 6 13.05 12.04 -1.72
C GLN A 6 12.05 13.18 -1.79
N ALA A 7 11.79 13.86 -0.67
CA ALA A 7 10.88 15.01 -0.62
C ALA A 7 11.32 16.14 -1.57
N SER A 8 12.61 16.46 -1.59
CA SER A 8 13.15 17.51 -2.46
C SER A 8 13.00 17.17 -3.94
N ILE A 9 13.23 15.91 -4.32
CA ILE A 9 13.04 15.45 -5.72
C ILE A 9 11.58 15.55 -6.12
N VAL A 10 10.67 15.10 -5.27
CA VAL A 10 9.22 15.15 -5.55
C VAL A 10 8.75 16.59 -5.70
N GLN A 11 9.20 17.50 -4.83
CA GLN A 11 8.89 18.91 -4.95
C GLN A 11 9.38 19.47 -6.29
N LEU A 12 10.62 19.22 -6.68
CA LEU A 12 11.16 19.67 -7.97
C LEU A 12 10.35 19.11 -9.15
N MET A 13 9.98 17.83 -9.12
CA MET A 13 9.14 17.23 -10.16
C MET A 13 7.78 17.92 -10.26
N THR A 14 7.15 18.19 -9.11
CA THR A 14 5.86 18.90 -9.07
C THR A 14 5.98 20.31 -9.65
N GLU A 15 7.02 21.05 -9.30
CA GLU A 15 7.29 22.39 -9.85
C GLU A 15 7.50 22.36 -11.38
N ILE A 16 8.24 21.38 -11.87
CA ILE A 16 8.45 21.16 -13.31
C ILE A 16 7.12 20.84 -14.01
N GLY A 17 6.33 19.95 -13.44
CA GLY A 17 5.00 19.60 -13.97
C GLY A 17 4.09 20.82 -14.14
N LEU A 18 4.02 21.64 -13.10
CA LEU A 18 3.23 22.89 -13.12
C LEU A 18 3.79 23.89 -14.13
N ARG A 19 5.10 24.11 -14.14
CA ARG A 19 5.76 25.09 -14.99
C ARG A 19 5.63 24.80 -16.48
N TYR A 20 5.69 23.51 -16.84
CA TYR A 20 5.66 23.07 -18.23
C TYR A 20 4.33 22.43 -18.64
N ASN A 21 3.34 22.46 -17.77
CA ASN A 21 2.03 21.84 -17.97
C ASN A 21 2.17 20.36 -18.45
N THR A 22 3.03 19.61 -17.77
CA THR A 22 3.37 18.23 -18.15
C THR A 22 2.65 17.25 -17.23
N ALA A 23 1.93 16.29 -17.82
CA ALA A 23 1.38 15.17 -17.07
C ALA A 23 2.52 14.22 -16.61
N MET A 24 2.42 13.74 -15.37
CA MET A 24 3.41 12.82 -14.77
C MET A 24 2.74 11.57 -14.25
N LEU A 25 3.41 10.44 -14.43
CA LEU A 25 3.03 9.16 -13.84
C LEU A 25 4.04 8.78 -12.76
N PHE A 26 3.55 8.70 -11.52
CA PHE A 26 4.33 8.22 -10.37
C PHE A 26 4.01 6.77 -10.06
N ILE A 27 5.03 5.93 -9.88
CA ILE A 27 4.88 4.57 -9.39
C ILE A 27 5.59 4.49 -8.03
N SER A 28 4.83 4.27 -6.98
CA SER A 28 5.35 4.22 -5.62
C SER A 28 4.55 3.25 -4.76
N HIS A 29 5.19 2.72 -3.72
CA HIS A 29 4.53 2.03 -2.62
C HIS A 29 4.24 2.96 -1.43
N ASP A 30 4.70 4.20 -1.49
CA ASP A 30 4.47 5.21 -0.46
C ASP A 30 3.15 5.94 -0.71
N LEU A 31 2.12 5.55 0.05
CA LEU A 31 0.79 6.15 -0.07
C LEU A 31 0.76 7.60 0.39
N GLY A 32 1.62 7.99 1.34
CA GLY A 32 1.74 9.38 1.79
C GLY A 32 2.26 10.29 0.67
N LEU A 33 3.25 9.83 -0.08
CA LEU A 33 3.76 10.53 -1.24
C LEU A 33 2.67 10.69 -2.31
N ILE A 34 1.96 9.61 -2.65
CA ILE A 34 0.85 9.65 -3.62
C ILE A 34 -0.25 10.61 -3.16
N ALA A 35 -0.61 10.58 -1.87
CA ALA A 35 -1.64 11.46 -1.31
C ALA A 35 -1.34 12.95 -1.47
N ASN A 36 -0.07 13.33 -1.38
CA ASN A 36 0.36 14.72 -1.42
C ASN A 36 0.78 15.23 -2.81
N THR A 37 0.96 14.32 -3.78
CA THR A 37 1.58 14.68 -5.07
C THR A 37 0.65 14.45 -6.26
N CYS A 38 -0.27 13.49 -6.17
CA CYS A 38 -1.06 13.04 -7.30
C CYS A 38 -2.53 13.48 -7.21
N ASP A 39 -3.14 13.81 -8.34
CA ASP A 39 -4.57 14.10 -8.43
C ASP A 39 -5.38 12.80 -8.48
N ARG A 40 -4.85 11.79 -9.15
CA ARG A 40 -5.50 10.48 -9.36
C ARG A 40 -4.57 9.35 -8.95
N VAL A 41 -5.18 8.26 -8.50
CA VAL A 41 -4.46 7.04 -8.13
C VAL A 41 -5.06 5.82 -8.83
N MET A 42 -4.19 4.90 -9.20
CA MET A 42 -4.54 3.54 -9.61
C MET A 42 -3.85 2.56 -8.65
N VAL A 43 -4.65 1.84 -7.87
CA VAL A 43 -4.14 0.80 -6.98
C VAL A 43 -4.04 -0.50 -7.75
N MET A 44 -2.87 -1.12 -7.74
CA MET A 44 -2.60 -2.35 -8.46
C MET A 44 -2.33 -3.52 -7.52
N TYR A 45 -2.83 -4.68 -7.86
CA TYR A 45 -2.55 -5.94 -7.18
C TYR A 45 -2.33 -7.07 -8.19
N ALA A 46 -1.26 -7.82 -8.06
CA ALA A 46 -0.92 -8.95 -8.93
C ALA A 46 -1.08 -8.64 -10.44
N GLY A 47 -0.62 -7.45 -10.88
CA GLY A 47 -0.64 -7.02 -12.28
C GLY A 47 -1.95 -6.41 -12.77
N GLU A 48 -2.98 -6.29 -11.92
CA GLU A 48 -4.26 -5.66 -12.29
C GLU A 48 -4.55 -4.40 -11.50
N VAL A 49 -5.22 -3.45 -12.14
CA VAL A 49 -5.85 -2.32 -11.44
C VAL A 49 -7.06 -2.83 -10.69
N VAL A 50 -7.04 -2.70 -9.38
CA VAL A 50 -8.14 -3.13 -8.49
C VAL A 50 -9.04 -1.98 -8.08
N GLU A 51 -8.51 -0.77 -8.00
CA GLU A 51 -9.29 0.44 -7.72
C GLU A 51 -8.60 1.66 -8.33
N GLU A 52 -9.36 2.62 -8.83
CA GLU A 52 -8.84 3.87 -9.35
C GLU A 52 -9.83 5.02 -9.15
N GLY A 53 -9.29 6.23 -9.06
CA GLY A 53 -10.10 7.45 -8.92
C GLY A 53 -9.28 8.66 -8.54
N GLN A 54 -9.98 9.73 -8.14
CA GLN A 54 -9.35 10.85 -7.46
C GLN A 54 -8.70 10.36 -6.17
N VAL A 55 -7.51 10.88 -5.83
CA VAL A 55 -6.80 10.47 -4.61
C VAL A 55 -7.67 10.68 -3.38
N THR A 56 -8.33 11.83 -3.27
CA THR A 56 -9.23 12.16 -2.16
C THR A 56 -10.37 11.16 -2.01
N ASP A 57 -10.99 10.74 -3.12
CA ASP A 57 -12.13 9.81 -3.11
C ASP A 57 -11.70 8.38 -2.75
N VAL A 58 -10.56 7.93 -3.31
CA VAL A 58 -10.06 6.58 -3.04
C VAL A 58 -9.59 6.46 -1.60
N PHE A 59 -8.92 7.48 -1.06
CA PHE A 59 -8.38 7.45 0.30
C PHE A 59 -9.45 7.63 1.37
N ALA A 60 -10.47 8.47 1.12
CA ALA A 60 -11.56 8.67 2.05
C ALA A 60 -12.56 7.50 2.07
N ASN A 61 -12.72 6.80 0.95
CA ASN A 61 -13.77 5.79 0.78
C ASN A 61 -13.32 4.64 -0.11
N ALA A 62 -12.23 3.96 0.28
CA ALA A 62 -11.74 2.76 -0.42
C ALA A 62 -12.82 1.68 -0.51
N ARG A 63 -13.04 1.13 -1.70
CA ARG A 63 -14.06 0.11 -1.95
C ARG A 63 -13.49 -1.28 -2.18
N HIS A 64 -12.24 -1.38 -2.62
CA HIS A 64 -11.60 -2.68 -2.76
C HIS A 64 -10.96 -3.11 -1.42
N PRO A 65 -11.19 -4.33 -0.92
CA PRO A 65 -10.63 -4.81 0.34
C PRO A 65 -9.10 -4.71 0.44
N TYR A 66 -8.40 -4.85 -0.67
CA TYR A 66 -6.95 -4.64 -0.71
C TYR A 66 -6.57 -3.18 -0.46
N THR A 67 -7.27 -2.22 -1.09
CA THR A 67 -7.03 -0.78 -0.87
C THR A 67 -7.31 -0.40 0.58
N GLN A 68 -8.40 -0.90 1.15
CA GLN A 68 -8.72 -0.73 2.57
C GLN A 68 -7.59 -1.26 3.45
N GLY A 69 -7.10 -2.48 3.16
CA GLY A 69 -5.98 -3.07 3.87
C GLY A 69 -4.70 -2.23 3.80
N LEU A 70 -4.36 -1.70 2.62
CA LEU A 70 -3.21 -0.83 2.45
C LEU A 70 -3.32 0.46 3.29
N LEU A 71 -4.48 1.12 3.26
CA LEU A 71 -4.71 2.35 4.02
C LEU A 71 -4.68 2.12 5.54
N ARG A 72 -5.07 0.94 6.01
CA ARG A 72 -4.97 0.55 7.42
C ARG A 72 -3.53 0.30 7.87
N CYS A 73 -2.65 -0.08 6.96
CA CYS A 73 -1.23 -0.28 7.24
C CYS A 73 -0.44 1.04 7.36
N ILE A 74 -1.04 2.20 7.07
CA ILE A 74 -0.36 3.49 7.22
C ILE A 74 -0.31 3.86 8.72
N PRO A 75 0.90 3.98 9.30
CA PRO A 75 1.03 4.47 10.66
C PRO A 75 0.64 5.94 10.72
N LEU A 76 -0.32 6.29 11.54
CA LEU A 76 -0.65 7.68 11.79
C LEU A 76 0.21 8.22 12.93
N PRO A 77 0.88 9.37 12.77
CA PRO A 77 1.77 9.93 13.79
C PRO A 77 1.12 10.19 15.14
N THR A 78 -0.21 10.35 15.15
CA THR A 78 -1.02 10.64 16.35
C THR A 78 -1.78 9.43 16.88
N ALA A 79 -1.69 8.28 16.20
CA ALA A 79 -2.40 7.09 16.64
C ALA A 79 -1.55 6.33 17.66
N ASP A 80 -2.12 6.15 18.85
CA ASP A 80 -1.57 5.21 19.81
C ASP A 80 -1.64 3.78 19.22
N LYS A 81 -0.54 3.05 19.29
CA LYS A 81 -0.44 1.67 18.81
C LYS A 81 -1.47 0.75 19.49
N ASP A 82 -1.87 1.09 20.70
CA ASP A 82 -2.82 0.31 21.48
C ASP A 82 -4.28 0.61 21.09
N VAL A 83 -4.53 1.78 20.48
CA VAL A 83 -5.85 2.19 19.97
C VAL A 83 -6.04 1.78 18.51
N ARG A 84 -4.99 1.88 17.69
CA ARG A 84 -5.01 1.54 16.27
C ARG A 84 -3.77 0.73 15.88
N PRO A 85 -3.75 -0.57 16.17
CA PRO A 85 -2.65 -1.43 15.76
C PRO A 85 -2.56 -1.48 14.22
N VAL A 86 -1.33 -1.46 13.71
CA VAL A 86 -1.07 -1.69 12.28
C VAL A 86 -1.27 -3.18 11.99
N LEU A 87 -2.33 -3.50 11.26
CA LEU A 87 -2.64 -4.89 10.91
C LEU A 87 -2.08 -5.21 9.51
N PRO A 88 -1.18 -6.17 9.40
CA PRO A 88 -0.68 -6.60 8.10
C PRO A 88 -1.78 -7.31 7.30
N ILE A 89 -1.75 -7.14 5.98
CA ILE A 89 -2.62 -7.91 5.08
C ILE A 89 -2.15 -9.38 5.11
N PRO A 90 -2.98 -10.34 5.52
CA PRO A 90 -2.56 -11.73 5.70
C PRO A 90 -2.19 -12.40 4.38
N GLY A 91 -1.42 -13.48 4.47
CA GLY A 91 -1.05 -14.31 3.32
C GLY A 91 0.03 -13.69 2.42
N ARG A 92 0.32 -14.34 1.30
CA ARG A 92 1.33 -13.92 0.33
C ARG A 92 0.70 -13.44 -0.98
N ILE A 93 1.41 -12.60 -1.70
CA ILE A 93 1.03 -12.23 -3.07
C ILE A 93 1.23 -13.45 -3.97
N PRO A 94 0.26 -13.80 -4.86
CA PRO A 94 0.42 -14.89 -5.80
C PRO A 94 1.59 -14.65 -6.73
N GLN A 95 2.35 -15.69 -7.03
CA GLN A 95 3.42 -15.62 -8.00
C GLN A 95 2.86 -15.59 -9.44
N PRO A 96 3.66 -15.14 -10.42
CA PRO A 96 3.28 -15.28 -11.82
C PRO A 96 2.94 -16.75 -12.12
N GLY A 97 1.73 -17.01 -12.63
CA GLY A 97 1.21 -18.35 -12.88
C GLY A 97 0.40 -19.00 -11.74
N GLU A 98 0.45 -18.47 -10.53
CA GLU A 98 -0.39 -18.92 -9.39
C GLU A 98 -1.65 -18.06 -9.20
N ARG A 99 -1.91 -17.17 -10.11
CA ARG A 99 -3.03 -16.25 -9.98
C ARG A 99 -4.35 -17.03 -10.03
N PRO A 100 -5.25 -16.83 -9.06
CA PRO A 100 -6.55 -17.49 -9.07
C PRO A 100 -7.41 -16.97 -10.23
N ILE A 101 -8.35 -17.79 -10.65
CA ILE A 101 -9.44 -17.36 -11.52
C ILE A 101 -10.28 -16.35 -10.74
N GLY A 102 -10.74 -15.28 -11.40
CA GLY A 102 -11.51 -14.21 -10.77
C GLY A 102 -10.64 -13.15 -10.09
N CYS A 103 -11.00 -12.79 -8.88
CA CYS A 103 -10.29 -11.75 -8.12
C CYS A 103 -8.92 -12.23 -7.66
N GLY A 104 -7.84 -11.61 -8.15
CA GLY A 104 -6.47 -11.96 -7.75
C GLY A 104 -6.22 -11.83 -6.25
N PHE A 105 -6.95 -10.96 -5.55
CA PHE A 105 -6.89 -10.80 -4.10
C PHE A 105 -7.76 -11.81 -3.33
N GLY A 106 -8.62 -12.58 -4.01
CA GLY A 106 -9.57 -13.51 -3.41
C GLY A 106 -9.02 -14.34 -2.25
N PRO A 107 -7.89 -15.05 -2.40
CA PRO A 107 -7.32 -15.90 -1.34
C PRO A 107 -6.92 -15.16 -0.05
N ARG A 108 -6.84 -13.84 -0.09
CA ARG A 108 -6.46 -12.97 1.03
C ARG A 108 -7.59 -12.04 1.48
N CYS A 109 -8.73 -12.15 0.81
CA CYS A 109 -9.85 -11.24 0.99
C CYS A 109 -10.75 -11.74 2.12
N PHE A 110 -10.94 -10.93 3.15
CA PHE A 110 -11.89 -11.21 4.23
C PHE A 110 -13.35 -11.25 3.76
N GLY A 111 -13.66 -10.54 2.66
CA GLY A 111 -15.00 -10.51 2.05
C GLY A 111 -15.16 -11.47 0.87
N PHE A 112 -14.29 -12.49 0.73
CA PHE A 112 -14.39 -13.47 -0.35
C PHE A 112 -15.73 -14.23 -0.31
N SER A 113 -16.35 -14.39 -1.47
CA SER A 113 -17.57 -15.17 -1.64
C SER A 113 -17.40 -16.10 -2.85
N GLU A 114 -17.49 -17.40 -2.58
CA GLU A 114 -17.47 -18.44 -3.62
C GLU A 114 -18.64 -18.27 -4.59
N GLY A 115 -18.43 -18.55 -5.86
CA GLY A 115 -19.42 -18.34 -6.91
C GLY A 115 -19.60 -16.89 -7.37
N VAL A 116 -18.99 -15.93 -6.69
CA VAL A 116 -19.05 -14.49 -7.01
C VAL A 116 -17.65 -13.94 -7.31
N CYS A 117 -16.72 -14.11 -6.38
CA CYS A 117 -15.38 -13.53 -6.49
C CYS A 117 -14.42 -14.37 -7.34
N ASP A 118 -14.73 -15.61 -7.58
CA ASP A 118 -13.98 -16.59 -8.38
C ASP A 118 -14.41 -16.65 -9.85
N GLN A 119 -15.36 -15.79 -10.26
CA GLN A 119 -15.79 -15.73 -11.65
C GLN A 119 -14.74 -15.03 -12.51
N PRO A 120 -14.44 -15.57 -13.73
CA PRO A 120 -13.46 -14.96 -14.63
C PRO A 120 -13.96 -13.61 -15.15
N GLY A 121 -13.03 -12.71 -15.47
CA GLY A 121 -13.34 -11.47 -16.17
C GLY A 121 -14.04 -10.41 -15.33
N LEU A 122 -13.76 -10.34 -14.02
CA LEU A 122 -14.32 -9.28 -13.17
C LEU A 122 -14.02 -7.89 -13.74
N PRO A 123 -15.05 -7.10 -14.08
CA PRO A 123 -14.87 -5.81 -14.70
C PRO A 123 -14.37 -4.77 -13.70
N LEU A 124 -13.67 -3.75 -14.18
CA LEU A 124 -13.42 -2.53 -13.45
C LEU A 124 -14.65 -1.63 -13.56
N SER A 125 -15.53 -1.68 -12.57
CA SER A 125 -16.88 -1.06 -12.60
C SER A 125 -16.90 0.28 -11.88
N ASN A 126 -17.76 1.19 -12.33
CA ASN A 126 -18.00 2.46 -11.65
C ASN A 126 -18.67 2.24 -10.29
N THR A 127 -18.28 3.00 -9.28
CA THR A 127 -18.84 2.93 -7.92
C THR A 127 -19.82 4.04 -7.60
N ASN A 128 -19.95 5.03 -8.49
CA ASN A 128 -20.86 6.16 -8.34
C ASN A 128 -21.37 6.63 -9.71
N GLU A 129 -22.39 7.47 -9.68
CA GLU A 129 -23.00 8.06 -10.88
C GLU A 129 -22.00 8.93 -11.67
N ASN A 130 -21.00 9.50 -11.02
CA ASN A 130 -20.03 10.42 -11.65
C ASN A 130 -18.90 9.70 -12.39
N ALA A 131 -18.88 8.37 -12.43
CA ALA A 131 -17.87 7.57 -13.12
C ALA A 131 -16.39 7.93 -12.80
N SER A 132 -16.15 8.75 -11.77
CA SER A 132 -14.83 9.24 -11.40
C SER A 132 -13.98 8.19 -10.68
N LYS A 133 -14.64 7.17 -10.13
CA LYS A 133 -14.04 6.10 -9.35
C LYS A 133 -14.49 4.75 -9.87
N ARG A 134 -13.53 3.86 -10.10
CA ARG A 134 -13.77 2.49 -10.56
C ARG A 134 -13.14 1.48 -9.63
N VAL A 135 -13.80 0.33 -9.47
CA VAL A 135 -13.34 -0.77 -8.62
C VAL A 135 -13.50 -2.11 -9.32
N ARG A 136 -12.54 -2.99 -9.19
CA ARG A 136 -12.60 -4.38 -9.65
C ARG A 136 -12.93 -5.31 -8.47
N CYS A 137 -14.14 -5.19 -7.98
CA CYS A 137 -14.66 -6.00 -6.89
C CYS A 137 -16.13 -6.31 -7.15
N ALA A 138 -16.50 -7.59 -7.23
CA ALA A 138 -17.89 -7.98 -7.44
C ALA A 138 -18.80 -7.60 -6.26
N ARG A 139 -18.23 -7.40 -5.08
CA ARG A 139 -18.95 -7.12 -3.83
C ARG A 139 -18.67 -5.74 -3.24
N TRP A 140 -18.21 -4.80 -4.05
CA TRP A 140 -17.80 -3.48 -3.57
C TRP A 140 -18.90 -2.72 -2.82
N ALA A 141 -20.17 -3.01 -3.10
CA ALA A 141 -21.30 -2.37 -2.45
C ALA A 141 -21.62 -3.00 -1.08
N ASP A 142 -21.34 -4.29 -0.92
CA ASP A 142 -21.70 -5.07 0.27
C ASP A 142 -20.51 -5.21 1.25
N VAL A 143 -19.30 -5.08 0.74
CA VAL A 143 -18.09 -5.07 1.59
C VAL A 143 -18.00 -3.69 2.22
N GLU A 144 -18.73 -3.53 3.32
CA GLU A 144 -18.51 -2.41 4.22
C GLU A 144 -17.05 -2.40 4.65
N ASP A 145 -16.57 -1.27 5.15
CA ASP A 145 -15.28 -1.15 5.82
C ASP A 145 -15.32 -1.99 7.12
N SER A 146 -15.66 -3.26 6.94
CA SER A 146 -15.69 -4.25 7.99
C SER A 146 -14.24 -4.48 8.40
N ASN A 147 -13.86 -3.70 9.39
CA ASN A 147 -12.73 -4.05 10.22
C ASN A 147 -13.03 -5.46 10.75
N PRO A 148 -12.36 -6.55 10.26
CA PRO A 148 -12.47 -7.80 10.97
C PRO A 148 -12.05 -7.47 12.40
N ASP A 149 -12.85 -7.82 13.37
CA ASP A 149 -12.67 -7.50 14.78
C ASP A 149 -11.19 -7.36 15.08
N LEU A 150 -10.75 -6.11 15.25
CA LEU A 150 -9.42 -5.86 15.78
C LEU A 150 -9.36 -6.71 17.04
N PRO A 151 -8.43 -7.66 17.18
CA PRO A 151 -8.26 -8.31 18.45
C PRO A 151 -8.16 -7.17 19.46
N ALA A 152 -9.07 -7.16 20.43
CA ALA A 152 -9.12 -6.11 21.44
C ALA A 152 -7.68 -5.87 21.87
N ALA A 153 -7.24 -4.60 21.81
CA ALA A 153 -5.87 -4.25 22.13
C ALA A 153 -5.53 -4.99 23.43
N GLN A 154 -4.62 -5.94 23.34
CA GLN A 154 -4.20 -6.65 24.54
C GLN A 154 -3.59 -5.58 25.43
N PRO A 155 -4.00 -5.44 26.68
CA PRO A 155 -3.36 -4.50 27.57
C PRO A 155 -1.86 -4.76 27.49
N PRO A 156 -1.02 -3.73 27.47
CA PRO A 156 0.42 -3.91 27.39
C PRO A 156 0.78 -4.96 28.43
N SER A 157 1.38 -6.05 27.99
CA SER A 157 1.90 -7.06 28.91
C SER A 157 2.72 -6.30 29.93
N GLU A 158 2.44 -6.51 31.22
CA GLU A 158 3.24 -5.90 32.29
C GLU A 158 4.70 -5.95 31.85
N VAL A 159 5.37 -4.80 31.91
CA VAL A 159 6.78 -4.68 31.52
C VAL A 159 7.51 -5.69 32.41
N GLY A 160 7.73 -6.88 31.86
CA GLY A 160 8.46 -7.93 32.55
C GLY A 160 9.90 -7.51 32.79
N GLU A 161 10.62 -8.31 33.54
CA GLU A 161 12.05 -8.13 33.70
C GLU A 161 12.74 -7.99 32.31
N GLU A 162 13.73 -7.12 32.24
CA GLU A 162 14.48 -6.82 31.01
C GLU A 162 14.95 -8.13 30.35
N SER A 163 14.33 -8.50 29.22
CA SER A 163 14.60 -9.77 28.54
C SER A 163 15.95 -9.77 27.84
N PHE A 164 16.44 -8.61 27.42
CA PHE A 164 17.80 -8.43 26.93
C PHE A 164 18.21 -6.96 26.98
N ARG A 165 19.51 -6.73 27.14
CA ARG A 165 20.14 -5.40 27.11
C ARG A 165 21.18 -5.38 26.02
N VAL A 166 21.15 -4.34 25.17
CA VAL A 166 22.17 -4.14 24.14
C VAL A 166 23.06 -2.97 24.54
N GLU A 167 24.32 -3.26 24.86
CA GLU A 167 25.31 -2.24 25.21
C GLU A 167 26.38 -2.15 24.10
N GLY A 168 26.74 -0.93 23.72
CA GLY A 168 27.82 -0.69 22.77
C GLY A 168 27.53 -1.18 21.34
N LEU A 169 26.25 -1.27 20.90
CA LEU A 169 25.91 -1.68 19.54
C LEU A 169 26.59 -0.75 18.52
N LYS A 170 27.41 -1.35 17.65
CA LYS A 170 28.05 -0.64 16.54
C LYS A 170 27.66 -1.29 15.24
N LYS A 171 27.08 -0.52 14.31
CA LYS A 171 26.81 -0.96 12.96
C LYS A 171 27.78 -0.32 11.98
N TYR A 172 28.55 -1.15 11.29
CA TYR A 172 29.49 -0.70 10.27
C TYR A 172 28.81 -0.85 8.90
N TYR A 173 28.79 0.24 8.13
CA TYR A 173 28.40 0.20 6.73
C TYR A 173 29.69 0.20 5.90
N PRO A 174 29.91 -0.80 5.02
CA PRO A 174 31.01 -0.72 4.09
C PRO A 174 30.76 0.45 3.15
N ILE A 175 31.59 1.46 3.22
CA ILE A 175 31.59 2.56 2.24
C ILE A 175 32.31 1.99 1.02
N ALA A 176 31.57 1.77 -0.08
CA ALA A 176 32.22 1.52 -1.36
C ALA A 176 32.97 2.81 -1.74
N ASP A 177 34.31 2.73 -1.77
CA ASP A 177 35.07 3.78 -2.39
C ASP A 177 34.60 3.87 -3.84
N GLY A 178 34.19 5.04 -4.30
CA GLY A 178 33.61 5.25 -5.63
C GLY A 178 34.57 4.96 -6.82
N SER A 179 35.52 4.03 -6.63
CA SER A 179 36.40 3.59 -7.70
C SER A 179 35.66 2.62 -8.61
N LEU A 180 35.66 2.89 -9.91
CA LEU A 180 35.11 2.05 -10.98
C LEU A 180 35.59 0.58 -10.95
N ARG A 181 36.62 0.27 -10.17
CA ARG A 181 37.15 -1.09 -9.96
C ARG A 181 36.22 -1.99 -9.16
N SER A 182 35.31 -1.45 -8.35
CA SER A 182 34.35 -2.25 -7.61
C SER A 182 33.20 -2.81 -8.45
N PHE A 183 32.99 -2.31 -9.67
CA PHE A 183 31.98 -2.78 -10.61
C PHE A 183 32.40 -3.96 -11.47
N PHE A 184 33.69 -4.18 -11.64
CA PHE A 184 34.20 -5.32 -12.39
C PHE A 184 34.69 -6.36 -11.39
N GLY A 185 33.85 -7.35 -11.10
CA GLY A 185 34.16 -8.47 -10.22
C GLY A 185 35.49 -9.12 -10.65
N ARG A 186 36.30 -9.48 -9.66
CA ARG A 186 37.49 -10.28 -9.85
C ARG A 186 37.11 -11.59 -10.56
N THR A 187 37.70 -11.82 -11.70
CA THR A 187 37.89 -13.15 -12.27
C THR A 187 38.79 -13.96 -11.36
#